data_f28e4fccb281f9afd8104037ce8cab47
#
_entry.id   f28e4fccb281f9afd8104037ce8cab47
#
_cell.length_a   1.000
_cell.length_b   1.000
_cell.length_c   1.000
_cell.angle_alpha   90.00
_cell.angle_beta   90.00
_cell.angle_gamma   90.00
#
_symmetry.space_group_name_H-M   'P 1'
#
loop_
_entity.id
_entity.type
_entity.pdbx_description
1 polymer ?
#
loop_
_entity_poly.entity_id
_entity_poly.type
_entity_poly.pdbx_seq_one_letter_code
_entity_poly.pdbx_strand_id
1 'polypeptide(L)'
;CSSDPAPDLSQPHQPGEARDPSGEPDPWEAHAAWWQEQFTDGVDPEYTEQILPLIAANLPAGSERSTGLLVDIGCGEGQVARVAAAAGLDVLGIDPAMSQVEVARERGGGPRYEQGSATDLPVGDGAADAAIACLVFEHIAEVDAALVEVARVLRPGGRFLFLLNHPLLQTPGSGWIDDQVLDPPEQYWRIGPYLHEAETVEEVEKGVFIRFYHRPLSRYLNAA
;
A
#
# COMPACT_ATOMS: atom_id res chain seq x y z
N CYS A 1 36.48 -8.56 -25.05
CA CYS A 1 35.85 -7.34 -24.56
C CYS A 1 34.72 -7.01 -25.51
N SER A 2 33.50 -7.37 -25.13
CA SER A 2 32.26 -7.01 -25.84
C SER A 2 31.61 -5.90 -25.02
N SER A 3 31.50 -4.74 -25.60
CA SER A 3 30.83 -3.60 -24.98
C SER A 3 29.38 -3.58 -25.46
N ASP A 4 28.45 -3.90 -24.57
CA ASP A 4 27.05 -3.67 -24.81
C ASP A 4 26.73 -2.18 -24.75
N PRO A 5 25.91 -1.63 -25.68
CA PRO A 5 25.51 -0.23 -25.67
C PRO A 5 24.53 0.03 -24.53
N ALA A 6 24.66 1.20 -23.91
CA ALA A 6 23.73 1.69 -22.89
C ALA A 6 22.31 1.84 -23.47
N PRO A 7 21.25 1.61 -22.67
CA PRO A 7 19.87 1.75 -23.13
C PRO A 7 19.53 3.21 -23.48
N ASP A 8 18.83 3.38 -24.59
CA ASP A 8 18.34 4.67 -25.09
C ASP A 8 17.15 5.15 -24.24
N LEU A 9 17.31 6.23 -23.50
CA LEU A 9 16.30 6.83 -22.61
C LEU A 9 15.38 7.85 -23.31
N SER A 10 15.35 7.89 -24.64
CA SER A 10 14.66 8.97 -25.39
C SER A 10 13.24 8.67 -25.88
N GLN A 11 12.62 7.54 -25.52
CA GLN A 11 11.24 7.25 -25.92
C GLN A 11 10.23 7.59 -24.82
N PRO A 12 9.17 8.38 -25.11
CA PRO A 12 8.11 8.67 -24.16
C PRO A 12 7.28 7.39 -23.91
N HIS A 13 7.11 7.09 -22.62
CA HIS A 13 6.28 5.98 -22.17
C HIS A 13 4.82 6.17 -22.61
N GLN A 14 4.29 5.23 -23.39
CA GLN A 14 2.85 5.20 -23.70
C GLN A 14 2.10 4.53 -22.55
N PRO A 15 0.96 5.09 -22.09
CA PRO A 15 0.13 4.42 -21.09
C PRO A 15 -0.56 3.23 -21.75
N GLY A 16 -0.03 2.07 -21.53
CA GLY A 16 -0.63 0.79 -21.88
C GLY A 16 -0.57 -0.11 -20.68
N GLU A 17 -1.71 -0.74 -20.38
CA GLU A 17 -1.98 -1.72 -19.32
C GLU A 17 -0.73 -2.17 -18.54
N ALA A 18 -0.70 -1.90 -17.24
CA ALA A 18 0.36 -2.30 -16.34
C ALA A 18 0.49 -3.83 -16.33
N ARG A 19 1.23 -4.34 -17.29
CA ARG A 19 1.74 -5.71 -17.27
C ARG A 19 3.16 -5.65 -16.76
N ASP A 20 3.45 -6.49 -15.78
CA ASP A 20 4.81 -6.86 -15.46
C ASP A 20 5.59 -7.09 -16.77
N PRO A 21 6.84 -6.59 -16.90
CA PRO A 21 7.66 -6.83 -18.09
C PRO A 21 7.83 -8.32 -18.44
N SER A 22 7.53 -9.25 -17.53
CA SER A 22 7.50 -10.71 -17.77
C SER A 22 6.18 -11.21 -18.37
N GLY A 23 5.10 -10.38 -18.39
CA GLY A 23 3.75 -10.81 -18.80
C GLY A 23 3.01 -11.63 -17.75
N GLU A 24 3.53 -11.69 -16.55
CA GLU A 24 2.95 -12.38 -15.38
C GLU A 24 1.72 -11.66 -14.84
N PRO A 25 0.77 -12.36 -14.18
CA PRO A 25 -0.34 -11.76 -13.47
C PRO A 25 0.14 -10.77 -12.40
N ASP A 26 -0.74 -9.87 -11.96
CA ASP A 26 -0.45 -8.92 -10.87
C ASP A 26 0.31 -9.64 -9.75
N PRO A 27 1.48 -9.13 -9.30
CA PRO A 27 2.27 -9.78 -8.25
C PRO A 27 1.46 -10.09 -6.98
N TRP A 28 0.51 -9.23 -6.63
CA TRP A 28 -0.33 -9.43 -5.47
C TRP A 28 -1.31 -10.60 -5.63
N GLU A 29 -1.84 -10.83 -6.84
CA GLU A 29 -2.63 -12.03 -7.11
C GLU A 29 -1.78 -13.29 -7.03
N ALA A 30 -0.56 -13.24 -7.60
CA ALA A 30 0.36 -14.39 -7.60
C ALA A 30 0.90 -14.74 -6.19
N HIS A 31 1.02 -13.74 -5.31
CA HIS A 31 1.65 -13.89 -3.98
C HIS A 31 0.66 -13.73 -2.82
N ALA A 32 -0.65 -13.76 -3.08
CA ALA A 32 -1.67 -13.58 -2.04
C ALA A 32 -1.53 -14.62 -0.90
N ALA A 33 -1.32 -15.89 -1.22
CA ALA A 33 -1.14 -16.94 -0.23
C ALA A 33 0.10 -16.69 0.66
N TRP A 34 1.21 -16.28 0.05
CA TRP A 34 2.41 -15.90 0.79
C TRP A 34 2.13 -14.76 1.78
N TRP A 35 1.45 -13.68 1.33
CA TRP A 35 1.08 -12.57 2.20
C TRP A 35 0.22 -13.04 3.37
N GLN A 36 -0.78 -13.87 3.12
CA GLN A 36 -1.67 -14.40 4.13
C GLN A 36 -0.94 -15.23 5.19
N GLU A 37 0.05 -16.02 4.77
CA GLU A 37 0.85 -16.86 5.66
C GLU A 37 1.83 -16.06 6.51
N GLN A 38 2.41 -14.98 5.99
CA GLN A 38 3.50 -14.26 6.63
C GLN A 38 3.03 -13.07 7.48
N PHE A 39 1.93 -12.40 7.12
CA PHE A 39 1.55 -11.10 7.70
C PHE A 39 0.20 -11.07 8.41
N THR A 40 -0.55 -12.16 8.40
CA THR A 40 -1.90 -12.19 8.97
C THR A 40 -2.06 -13.19 10.11
N ASP A 41 -3.20 -13.15 10.78
CA ASP A 41 -3.54 -14.05 11.92
C ASP A 41 -2.53 -14.03 13.08
N GLY A 42 -1.83 -12.91 13.27
CA GLY A 42 -0.89 -12.72 14.35
C GLY A 42 0.50 -13.28 14.10
N VAL A 43 0.80 -13.70 12.88
CA VAL A 43 2.15 -14.20 12.51
C VAL A 43 3.16 -13.06 12.54
N ASP A 44 2.79 -11.88 12.03
CA ASP A 44 3.64 -10.70 12.07
C ASP A 44 3.38 -9.86 13.34
N PRO A 45 4.38 -9.75 14.24
CA PRO A 45 4.26 -8.92 15.44
C PRO A 45 4.09 -7.42 15.13
N GLU A 46 4.64 -6.91 14.02
CA GLU A 46 4.49 -5.51 13.66
C GLU A 46 3.02 -5.15 13.40
N TYR A 47 2.30 -6.02 12.68
CA TYR A 47 0.87 -5.84 12.50
C TYR A 47 0.11 -5.90 13.82
N THR A 48 0.35 -6.91 14.64
CA THR A 48 -0.43 -7.13 15.86
C THR A 48 -0.10 -6.15 16.99
N GLU A 49 1.15 -5.76 17.14
CA GLU A 49 1.60 -4.95 18.27
C GLU A 49 1.68 -3.45 17.95
N GLN A 50 1.76 -3.07 16.66
CA GLN A 50 1.95 -1.68 16.25
C GLN A 50 0.86 -1.20 15.29
N ILE A 51 0.70 -1.81 14.12
CA ILE A 51 -0.16 -1.30 13.05
C ILE A 51 -1.64 -1.36 13.42
N LEU A 52 -2.15 -2.52 13.79
CA LEU A 52 -3.57 -2.68 14.12
C LEU A 52 -3.99 -1.85 15.35
N PRO A 53 -3.20 -1.77 16.45
CA PRO A 53 -3.49 -0.87 17.55
C PRO A 53 -3.47 0.62 17.15
N LEU A 54 -2.53 1.04 16.29
CA LEU A 54 -2.46 2.41 15.78
C LEU A 54 -3.70 2.74 14.96
N ILE A 55 -4.13 1.85 14.07
CA ILE A 55 -5.37 1.99 13.31
C ILE A 55 -6.56 2.12 14.26
N ALA A 56 -6.72 1.17 15.19
CA ALA A 56 -7.83 1.18 16.13
C ALA A 56 -7.92 2.49 16.94
N ALA A 57 -6.78 3.04 17.36
CA ALA A 57 -6.72 4.30 18.10
C ALA A 57 -7.08 5.54 17.25
N ASN A 58 -7.02 5.45 15.93
CA ASN A 58 -7.27 6.55 15.00
C ASN A 58 -8.57 6.40 14.19
N LEU A 59 -9.32 5.33 14.39
CA LEU A 59 -10.63 5.16 13.78
C LEU A 59 -11.54 6.34 14.18
N PRO A 60 -12.46 6.77 13.29
CA PRO A 60 -13.47 7.77 13.66
C PRO A 60 -14.25 7.25 14.86
N ALA A 61 -14.31 8.06 15.93
CA ALA A 61 -15.15 7.73 17.06
C ALA A 61 -16.60 7.63 16.57
N GLY A 62 -17.25 6.51 16.86
CA GLY A 62 -18.68 6.35 16.59
C GLY A 62 -19.42 7.47 17.30
N SER A 63 -19.72 8.57 16.61
CA SER A 63 -20.65 9.56 17.10
C SER A 63 -22.05 8.95 17.00
N GLU A 64 -22.96 9.33 17.89
CA GLU A 64 -24.37 8.89 17.94
C GLU A 64 -25.15 9.11 16.61
N ARG A 65 -24.48 9.53 15.55
CA ARG A 65 -25.05 9.86 14.24
C ARG A 65 -24.45 9.13 13.05
N SER A 66 -23.46 8.25 13.21
CA SER A 66 -22.78 7.72 12.04
C SER A 66 -22.51 6.22 12.18
N THR A 67 -23.41 5.45 11.62
CA THR A 67 -23.10 4.17 10.96
C THR A 67 -22.41 4.53 9.64
N GLY A 68 -21.37 5.38 9.66
CA GLY A 68 -20.75 5.89 8.46
C GLY A 68 -19.92 4.80 7.77
N LEU A 69 -19.97 4.82 6.45
CA LEU A 69 -19.17 3.92 5.63
C LEU A 69 -17.68 4.23 5.78
N LEU A 70 -16.91 3.23 6.14
CA LEU A 70 -15.45 3.24 6.04
C LEU A 70 -15.02 2.36 4.86
N VAL A 71 -14.16 2.91 4.00
CA VAL A 71 -13.59 2.18 2.86
C VAL A 71 -12.16 1.80 3.20
N ASP A 72 -11.85 0.49 3.18
CA ASP A 72 -10.50 -0.06 3.35
C ASP A 72 -9.93 -0.36 1.96
N ILE A 73 -8.98 0.46 1.52
CA ILE A 73 -8.39 0.44 0.17
C ILE A 73 -7.14 -0.43 0.18
N GLY A 74 -7.10 -1.47 -0.67
CA GLY A 74 -6.08 -2.50 -0.63
C GLY A 74 -6.23 -3.35 0.63
N CYS A 75 -7.46 -3.82 0.88
CA CYS A 75 -7.81 -4.48 2.14
C CYS A 75 -7.15 -5.83 2.35
N GLY A 76 -6.55 -6.42 1.32
CA GLY A 76 -6.03 -7.77 1.37
C GLY A 76 -7.08 -8.76 1.84
N GLU A 77 -6.70 -9.65 2.75
CA GLU A 77 -7.60 -10.62 3.36
C GLU A 77 -8.48 -10.02 4.49
N GLY A 78 -8.47 -8.69 4.65
CA GLY A 78 -9.42 -7.93 5.48
C GLY A 78 -9.06 -7.74 6.95
N GLN A 79 -7.80 -7.91 7.39
CA GLN A 79 -7.49 -7.77 8.81
C GLN A 79 -7.74 -6.35 9.35
N VAL A 80 -7.42 -5.30 8.57
CA VAL A 80 -7.71 -3.89 8.92
C VAL A 80 -9.22 -3.64 8.93
N ALA A 81 -9.90 -4.10 7.89
CA ALA A 81 -11.36 -3.98 7.79
C ALA A 81 -12.08 -4.62 9.00
N ARG A 82 -11.63 -5.81 9.45
CA ARG A 82 -12.21 -6.48 10.64
C ARG A 82 -12.00 -5.69 11.93
N VAL A 83 -10.85 -5.02 12.10
CA VAL A 83 -10.61 -4.12 13.25
C VAL A 83 -11.61 -2.97 13.25
N ALA A 84 -11.84 -2.34 12.11
CA ALA A 84 -12.81 -1.25 11.98
C ALA A 84 -14.27 -1.72 12.21
N ALA A 85 -14.63 -2.89 11.69
CA ALA A 85 -15.96 -3.47 11.94
C ALA A 85 -16.17 -3.83 13.42
N ALA A 86 -15.15 -4.35 14.09
CA ALA A 86 -15.20 -4.64 15.53
C ALA A 86 -15.37 -3.36 16.37
N ALA A 87 -14.95 -2.21 15.86
CA ALA A 87 -15.21 -0.89 16.46
C ALA A 87 -16.62 -0.36 16.16
N GLY A 88 -17.48 -1.10 15.44
CA GLY A 88 -18.87 -0.77 15.15
C GLY A 88 -19.08 0.06 13.87
N LEU A 89 -18.09 0.13 12.98
CA LEU A 89 -18.23 0.83 11.70
C LEU A 89 -18.81 -0.09 10.62
N ASP A 90 -19.55 0.48 9.66
CA ASP A 90 -19.90 -0.18 8.40
C ASP A 90 -18.69 -0.13 7.48
N VAL A 91 -18.16 -1.29 7.07
CA VAL A 91 -16.88 -1.36 6.35
C VAL A 91 -17.05 -2.04 5.00
N LEU A 92 -16.45 -1.42 3.97
CA LEU A 92 -16.25 -1.99 2.65
C LEU A 92 -14.75 -2.10 2.39
N GLY A 93 -14.23 -3.33 2.34
CA GLY A 93 -12.86 -3.62 1.88
C GLY A 93 -12.83 -3.78 0.36
N ILE A 94 -11.83 -3.19 -0.26
CA ILE A 94 -11.61 -3.21 -1.72
C ILE A 94 -10.17 -3.64 -1.98
N ASP A 95 -10.00 -4.65 -2.84
CA ASP A 95 -8.68 -5.13 -3.24
C ASP A 95 -8.69 -5.55 -4.73
N PRO A 96 -7.63 -5.30 -5.50
CA PRO A 96 -7.56 -5.74 -6.89
C PRO A 96 -7.38 -7.26 -7.02
N ALA A 97 -6.76 -7.93 -6.04
CA ALA A 97 -6.53 -9.36 -6.05
C ALA A 97 -7.79 -10.13 -5.59
N MET A 98 -8.41 -10.87 -6.51
CA MET A 98 -9.62 -11.64 -6.21
C MET A 98 -9.36 -12.72 -5.15
N SER A 99 -8.19 -13.35 -5.17
CA SER A 99 -7.79 -14.34 -4.17
C SER A 99 -7.78 -13.77 -2.74
N GLN A 100 -7.39 -12.50 -2.57
CA GLN A 100 -7.47 -11.80 -1.29
C GLN A 100 -8.92 -11.55 -0.88
N VAL A 101 -9.74 -11.06 -1.81
CA VAL A 101 -11.17 -10.78 -1.56
C VAL A 101 -11.94 -12.03 -1.17
N GLU A 102 -11.66 -13.17 -1.81
CA GLU A 102 -12.29 -14.45 -1.48
C GLU A 102 -11.94 -14.89 -0.06
N VAL A 103 -10.68 -14.86 0.33
CA VAL A 103 -10.26 -15.18 1.70
C VAL A 103 -10.84 -14.19 2.71
N ALA A 104 -10.89 -12.90 2.39
CA ALA A 104 -11.51 -11.90 3.25
C ALA A 104 -13.01 -12.20 3.51
N ARG A 105 -13.74 -12.61 2.46
CA ARG A 105 -15.14 -13.05 2.57
C ARG A 105 -15.30 -14.33 3.41
N GLU A 106 -14.43 -15.30 3.23
CA GLU A 106 -14.42 -16.54 4.02
C GLU A 106 -14.14 -16.29 5.50
N ARG A 107 -13.21 -15.41 5.82
CA ARG A 107 -12.89 -15.00 7.19
C ARG A 107 -14.02 -14.21 7.84
N GLY A 108 -14.83 -13.52 7.07
CA GLY A 108 -16.01 -12.78 7.54
C GLY A 108 -15.68 -11.66 8.51
N GLY A 109 -16.32 -11.65 9.68
CA GLY A 109 -16.02 -10.67 10.75
C GLY A 109 -16.75 -9.33 10.62
N GLY A 110 -17.74 -9.22 9.72
CA GLY A 110 -18.65 -8.07 9.58
C GLY A 110 -18.46 -7.19 8.35
N PRO A 111 -17.23 -6.94 7.82
CA PRO A 111 -17.08 -6.14 6.62
C PRO A 111 -17.69 -6.80 5.36
N ARG A 112 -18.03 -5.95 4.39
CA ARG A 112 -18.26 -6.36 3.00
C ARG A 112 -16.97 -6.24 2.23
N TYR A 113 -16.78 -7.08 1.19
CA TYR A 113 -15.55 -7.07 0.39
C TYR A 113 -15.88 -7.13 -1.09
N GLU A 114 -15.24 -6.27 -1.89
CA GLU A 114 -15.41 -6.19 -3.33
C GLU A 114 -14.05 -6.15 -4.03
N GLN A 115 -13.97 -6.75 -5.22
CA GLN A 115 -12.83 -6.57 -6.08
C GLN A 115 -12.90 -5.18 -6.73
N GLY A 116 -11.78 -4.43 -6.71
CA GLY A 116 -11.72 -3.11 -7.32
C GLY A 116 -10.33 -2.50 -7.26
N SER A 117 -10.13 -1.45 -8.03
CA SER A 117 -8.88 -0.69 -8.06
C SER A 117 -8.98 0.54 -7.15
N ALA A 118 -7.85 0.92 -6.55
CA ALA A 118 -7.74 2.21 -5.84
C ALA A 118 -7.93 3.42 -6.77
N THR A 119 -7.77 3.24 -8.09
CA THR A 119 -7.96 4.28 -9.11
C THR A 119 -9.38 4.33 -9.70
N ASP A 120 -10.26 3.39 -9.29
CA ASP A 120 -11.67 3.32 -9.70
C ASP A 120 -12.46 2.60 -8.60
N LEU A 121 -12.71 3.30 -7.50
CA LEU A 121 -13.37 2.73 -6.33
C LEU A 121 -14.88 2.55 -6.60
N PRO A 122 -15.46 1.36 -6.34
CA PRO A 122 -16.89 1.07 -6.55
C PRO A 122 -17.75 1.74 -5.46
N VAL A 123 -17.51 3.01 -5.18
CA VAL A 123 -18.15 3.81 -4.13
C VAL A 123 -18.61 5.13 -4.72
N GLY A 124 -19.82 5.56 -4.39
CA GLY A 124 -20.36 6.83 -4.87
C GLY A 124 -19.64 8.05 -4.29
N ASP A 125 -19.77 9.19 -4.97
CA ASP A 125 -19.17 10.45 -4.55
C ASP A 125 -19.67 10.87 -3.15
N GLY A 126 -18.74 11.19 -2.25
CA GLY A 126 -19.06 11.63 -0.90
C GLY A 126 -19.80 10.60 -0.04
N ALA A 127 -19.76 9.32 -0.40
CA ALA A 127 -20.50 8.29 0.31
C ALA A 127 -19.77 7.76 1.55
N ALA A 128 -18.46 7.97 1.67
CA ALA A 128 -17.65 7.47 2.76
C ALA A 128 -17.39 8.55 3.84
N ASP A 129 -17.53 8.18 5.10
CA ASP A 129 -17.14 9.02 6.25
C ASP A 129 -15.64 8.93 6.52
N ALA A 130 -15.02 7.80 6.17
CA ALA A 130 -13.60 7.58 6.28
C ALA A 130 -13.09 6.63 5.19
N ALA A 131 -11.81 6.75 4.89
CA ALA A 131 -11.05 5.79 4.10
C ALA A 131 -9.78 5.41 4.86
N ILE A 132 -9.32 4.17 4.68
CA ILE A 132 -8.02 3.70 5.17
C ILE A 132 -7.25 3.15 3.97
N ALA A 133 -5.95 3.40 3.94
CA ALA A 133 -5.00 2.67 3.11
C ALA A 133 -3.79 2.32 3.99
N CYS A 134 -3.53 1.05 4.17
CA CYS A 134 -2.49 0.55 5.05
C CYS A 134 -1.43 -0.19 4.24
N LEU A 135 -0.27 0.44 4.02
CA LEU A 135 0.88 -0.11 3.28
C LEU A 135 0.51 -0.53 1.83
N VAL A 136 -0.21 0.34 1.12
CA VAL A 136 -0.76 0.08 -0.21
C VAL A 136 -0.20 1.01 -1.27
N PHE A 137 -0.05 2.31 -0.94
CA PHE A 137 0.26 3.33 -1.94
C PHE A 137 1.67 3.24 -2.52
N GLU A 138 2.58 2.56 -1.84
CA GLU A 138 3.89 2.19 -2.36
C GLU A 138 3.83 1.18 -3.52
N HIS A 139 2.66 0.56 -3.74
CA HIS A 139 2.44 -0.43 -4.80
C HIS A 139 1.55 0.09 -5.93
N ILE A 140 1.02 1.31 -5.84
CA ILE A 140 0.15 1.92 -6.84
C ILE A 140 0.97 2.79 -7.78
N ALA A 141 0.95 2.48 -9.09
CA ALA A 141 1.62 3.28 -10.12
C ALA A 141 1.00 4.68 -10.25
N GLU A 142 -0.32 4.74 -10.38
CA GLU A 142 -1.09 5.96 -10.66
C GLU A 142 -1.55 6.64 -9.35
N VAL A 143 -0.59 7.05 -8.52
CA VAL A 143 -0.85 7.60 -7.18
C VAL A 143 -1.80 8.80 -7.20
N ASP A 144 -1.72 9.67 -8.23
CA ASP A 144 -2.61 10.84 -8.34
C ASP A 144 -4.07 10.42 -8.57
N ALA A 145 -4.30 9.44 -9.46
CA ALA A 145 -5.62 8.92 -9.71
C ALA A 145 -6.21 8.26 -8.45
N ALA A 146 -5.40 7.51 -7.70
CA ALA A 146 -5.84 6.90 -6.45
C ALA A 146 -6.20 7.96 -5.39
N LEU A 147 -5.41 9.03 -5.24
CA LEU A 147 -5.71 10.11 -4.30
C LEU A 147 -6.95 10.91 -4.71
N VAL A 148 -7.17 11.12 -6.00
CA VAL A 148 -8.40 11.74 -6.54
C VAL A 148 -9.62 10.86 -6.20
N GLU A 149 -9.53 9.54 -6.35
CA GLU A 149 -10.60 8.62 -5.99
C GLU A 149 -10.89 8.63 -4.48
N VAL A 150 -9.84 8.63 -3.63
CA VAL A 150 -10.00 8.80 -2.18
C VAL A 150 -10.76 10.09 -1.86
N ALA A 151 -10.36 11.21 -2.48
CA ALA A 151 -11.03 12.49 -2.28
C ALA A 151 -12.48 12.48 -2.80
N ARG A 152 -12.75 11.80 -3.92
CA ARG A 152 -14.10 11.69 -4.51
C ARG A 152 -15.06 10.94 -3.61
N VAL A 153 -14.62 9.80 -3.06
CA VAL A 153 -15.49 8.94 -2.24
C VAL A 153 -15.73 9.50 -0.85
N LEU A 154 -14.81 10.29 -0.31
CA LEU A 154 -14.93 10.91 1.00
C LEU A 154 -15.93 12.08 0.95
N ARG A 155 -16.86 12.11 1.92
CA ARG A 155 -17.71 13.29 2.13
C ARG A 155 -16.89 14.49 2.62
N PRO A 156 -17.36 15.72 2.46
CA PRO A 156 -16.74 16.89 3.07
C PRO A 156 -16.53 16.70 4.59
N GLY A 157 -15.27 16.82 5.03
CA GLY A 157 -14.87 16.56 6.42
C GLY A 157 -14.69 15.10 6.78
N GLY A 158 -14.75 14.19 5.79
CA GLY A 158 -14.34 12.80 5.92
C GLY A 158 -12.84 12.67 6.25
N ARG A 159 -12.44 11.53 6.77
CA ARG A 159 -11.05 11.29 7.19
C ARG A 159 -10.38 10.27 6.30
N PHE A 160 -9.13 10.52 5.91
CA PHE A 160 -8.26 9.54 5.30
C PHE A 160 -7.18 9.11 6.28
N LEU A 161 -7.20 7.85 6.68
CA LEU A 161 -6.12 7.21 7.43
C LEU A 161 -5.11 6.64 6.44
N PHE A 162 -3.95 7.25 6.38
CA PHE A 162 -2.92 6.89 5.42
C PHE A 162 -1.68 6.36 6.15
N LEU A 163 -1.46 5.06 6.09
CA LEU A 163 -0.27 4.39 6.62
C LEU A 163 0.63 3.97 5.45
N LEU A 164 1.87 4.34 5.55
CA LEU A 164 2.88 4.12 4.52
C LEU A 164 4.19 3.76 5.20
N ASN A 165 4.93 2.81 4.66
CA ASN A 165 6.33 2.65 5.01
C ASN A 165 7.07 3.95 4.73
N HIS A 166 7.88 4.42 5.68
CA HIS A 166 8.47 5.75 5.54
C HIS A 166 9.42 5.80 4.32
N PRO A 167 9.14 6.62 3.29
CA PRO A 167 9.85 6.56 2.02
C PRO A 167 11.37 6.76 2.13
N LEU A 168 11.83 7.43 3.21
CA LEU A 168 13.26 7.60 3.46
C LEU A 168 13.99 6.25 3.60
N LEU A 169 13.35 5.29 4.26
CA LEU A 169 13.95 3.99 4.52
C LEU A 169 13.87 3.09 3.29
N GLN A 170 12.85 3.29 2.45
CA GLN A 170 12.62 2.52 1.23
C GLN A 170 13.21 3.16 -0.03
N THR A 171 13.99 4.24 0.11
CA THR A 171 14.66 4.85 -1.05
C THR A 171 15.61 3.86 -1.69
N PRO A 172 15.51 3.57 -3.00
CA PRO A 172 16.43 2.67 -3.70
C PRO A 172 17.90 3.04 -3.50
N GLY A 173 18.74 2.05 -3.22
CA GLY A 173 20.15 2.26 -2.91
C GLY A 173 20.43 2.79 -1.51
N SER A 174 19.42 2.90 -0.64
CA SER A 174 19.63 3.10 0.80
C SER A 174 20.10 1.80 1.46
N GLY A 175 20.80 1.94 2.58
CA GLY A 175 21.26 0.78 3.34
C GLY A 175 22.30 1.11 4.38
N TRP A 176 22.57 0.17 5.26
CA TRP A 176 23.67 0.24 6.20
C TRP A 176 25.00 0.21 5.47
N ILE A 177 25.88 1.15 5.83
CA ILE A 177 27.27 1.18 5.43
C ILE A 177 28.13 0.91 6.66
N ASP A 178 29.01 -0.06 6.54
CA ASP A 178 30.06 -0.35 7.51
C ASP A 178 31.38 0.17 6.93
N ASP A 179 31.74 1.40 7.29
CA ASP A 179 32.92 2.08 6.76
C ASP A 179 34.14 1.78 7.63
N GLN A 180 34.91 0.79 7.21
CA GLN A 180 36.14 0.36 7.85
C GLN A 180 37.36 1.20 7.44
N VAL A 181 37.19 2.16 6.52
CA VAL A 181 38.27 3.04 6.06
C VAL A 181 38.42 4.26 6.96
N LEU A 182 37.33 4.67 7.61
CA LEU A 182 37.37 5.76 8.58
C LEU A 182 38.12 5.34 9.86
N ASP A 183 38.73 6.31 10.53
CA ASP A 183 39.39 6.12 11.84
C ASP A 183 38.81 7.09 12.88
N PRO A 184 38.01 6.62 13.84
CA PRO A 184 37.55 5.23 14.03
C PRO A 184 36.57 4.76 12.94
N PRO A 185 36.44 3.43 12.73
CA PRO A 185 35.41 2.87 11.84
C PRO A 185 34.01 3.31 12.24
N GLU A 186 33.16 3.59 11.27
CA GLU A 186 31.79 4.08 11.51
C GLU A 186 30.75 3.19 10.81
N GLN A 187 29.60 3.05 11.46
CA GLN A 187 28.41 2.49 10.83
C GLN A 187 27.35 3.58 10.70
N TYR A 188 26.80 3.73 9.50
CA TYR A 188 25.75 4.70 9.24
C TYR A 188 24.77 4.23 8.18
N TRP A 189 23.58 4.79 8.24
CA TRP A 189 22.57 4.57 7.20
C TRP A 189 22.79 5.55 6.05
N ARG A 190 23.13 5.04 4.89
CA ARG A 190 23.18 5.83 3.66
C ARG A 190 21.80 5.92 3.06
N ILE A 191 21.36 7.14 2.72
CA ILE A 191 20.13 7.39 2.02
C ILE A 191 20.44 7.51 0.52
N GLY A 192 19.68 6.82 -0.30
CA GLY A 192 19.73 6.94 -1.76
C GLY A 192 19.14 8.27 -2.28
N PRO A 193 18.82 8.38 -3.56
CA PRO A 193 18.32 9.62 -4.17
C PRO A 193 16.84 9.89 -3.79
N TYR A 194 16.58 10.17 -2.51
CA TYR A 194 15.26 10.30 -1.90
C TYR A 194 14.25 11.17 -2.66
N LEU A 195 14.69 12.26 -3.28
CA LEU A 195 13.81 13.19 -4.00
C LEU A 195 13.44 12.73 -5.42
N HIS A 196 14.03 11.65 -5.91
CA HIS A 196 13.71 11.09 -7.23
C HIS A 196 12.69 9.96 -7.09
N GLU A 197 11.62 10.05 -7.87
CA GLU A 197 10.69 8.93 -7.98
C GLU A 197 11.35 7.78 -8.75
N ALA A 198 11.11 6.56 -8.31
CA ALA A 198 11.68 5.37 -8.92
C ALA A 198 10.71 4.19 -8.78
N GLU A 199 10.78 3.30 -9.75
CA GLU A 199 10.13 1.99 -9.71
C GLU A 199 11.18 0.91 -9.50
N THR A 200 10.93 0.00 -8.58
CA THR A 200 11.77 -1.17 -8.34
C THR A 200 10.92 -2.43 -8.23
N VAL A 201 11.49 -3.56 -8.61
CA VAL A 201 10.94 -4.88 -8.29
C VAL A 201 11.92 -5.54 -7.35
N GLU A 202 11.48 -5.88 -6.16
CA GLU A 202 12.33 -6.41 -5.10
C GLU A 202 11.97 -7.87 -4.81
N GLU A 203 12.96 -8.72 -4.69
CA GLU A 203 12.78 -10.07 -4.17
C GLU A 203 12.73 -9.98 -2.64
N VAL A 204 11.51 -9.91 -2.10
CA VAL A 204 11.26 -9.75 -0.65
C VAL A 204 11.45 -11.05 0.11
N GLU A 205 11.26 -12.16 -0.57
CA GLU A 205 11.57 -13.51 -0.13
C GLU A 205 11.93 -14.34 -1.37
N LYS A 206 12.59 -15.46 -1.20
CA LYS A 206 13.03 -16.33 -2.32
C LYS A 206 11.86 -16.69 -3.25
N GLY A 207 11.88 -16.12 -4.45
CA GLY A 207 10.86 -16.33 -5.48
C GLY A 207 9.63 -15.46 -5.35
N VAL A 208 9.60 -14.49 -4.40
CA VAL A 208 8.52 -13.53 -4.22
C VAL A 208 8.98 -12.15 -4.63
N PHE A 209 8.49 -11.67 -5.74
CA PHE A 209 8.88 -10.41 -6.35
C PHE A 209 7.77 -9.39 -6.23
N ILE A 210 8.01 -8.31 -5.48
CA ILE A 210 7.04 -7.23 -5.25
C ILE A 210 7.52 -5.95 -5.90
N ARG A 211 6.59 -5.25 -6.54
CA ARG A 211 6.83 -3.96 -7.17
C ARG A 211 6.62 -2.84 -6.18
N PHE A 212 7.59 -1.93 -6.09
CA PHE A 212 7.54 -0.73 -5.27
C PHE A 212 7.72 0.52 -6.12
N TYR A 213 6.95 1.54 -5.78
CA TYR A 213 7.07 2.89 -6.35
C TYR A 213 7.60 3.82 -5.27
N HIS A 214 8.90 4.06 -5.28
CA HIS A 214 9.49 5.04 -4.38
C HIS A 214 9.05 6.44 -4.77
N ARG A 215 8.53 7.18 -3.80
CA ARG A 215 8.15 8.59 -3.91
C ARG A 215 8.50 9.31 -2.62
N PRO A 216 9.09 10.53 -2.67
CA PRO A 216 9.33 11.29 -1.46
C PRO A 216 8.01 11.62 -0.76
N LEU A 217 8.02 11.75 0.57
CA LEU A 217 6.80 12.04 1.34
C LEU A 217 6.06 13.27 0.84
N SER A 218 6.81 14.29 0.37
CA SER A 218 6.24 15.50 -0.22
C SER A 218 5.35 15.23 -1.44
N ARG A 219 5.59 14.13 -2.16
CA ARG A 219 4.79 13.76 -3.33
C ARG A 219 3.37 13.39 -2.93
N TYR A 220 3.24 12.64 -1.86
CA TYR A 220 1.92 12.29 -1.30
C TYR A 220 1.22 13.51 -0.67
N LEU A 221 1.94 14.29 0.16
CA LEU A 221 1.36 15.44 0.86
C LEU A 221 0.94 16.59 -0.04
N ASN A 222 1.57 16.75 -1.21
CA ASN A 222 1.20 17.80 -2.16
C ASN A 222 0.06 17.38 -3.11
N ALA A 223 -0.22 16.08 -3.21
CA ALA A 223 -1.29 15.55 -4.06
C ALA A 223 -2.59 15.29 -3.27
N ALA A 224 -2.51 15.18 -1.93
CA ALA A 224 -3.65 15.07 -1.02
C ALA A 224 -4.20 16.47 -0.68
#